data_92e8036bedc6de29fd79655baae6c4cd
#
_entry.id   92e8036bedc6de29fd79655baae6c4cd
#
_cell.length_a   1.000
_cell.length_b   1.000
_cell.length_c   1.000
_cell.angle_alpha   90.00
_cell.angle_beta   90.00
_cell.angle_gamma   90.00
#
_symmetry.space_group_name_H-M   'P 1'
#
loop_
_entity.id
_entity.type
_entity.pdbx_description
1 polymer ?
#
loop_
_entity_poly.entity_id
_entity_poly.type
_entity_poly.pdbx_seq_one_letter_code
_entity_poly.pdbx_strand_id
1 'polypeptide(L)'
;MTLIDTVSGLAGLLTLQDFSPVYRMADRVRREAVGDVVHIRAILEFSNHCRRQCRYCGLNSRNAACDRYRMTPEEMVDSARAAWEAGYKTIVLQSGEDPFFTSALLGEIVREIKRTGLAVTVSCGEMPREDYAHLRACGADRYLLKHETADPVLYDSLHPCGTLSERVACLKTLKALG
;
A
#
# COMPACT_ATOMS: atom_id res chain seq x y z
N MET A 1 -30.92 -8.78 4.83
CA MET A 1 -30.17 -7.49 4.87
C MET A 1 -29.20 -7.57 6.02
N THR A 2 -27.94 -7.72 5.73
CA THR A 2 -26.88 -7.86 6.75
C THR A 2 -26.66 -6.52 7.42
N LEU A 3 -26.45 -6.52 8.75
CA LEU A 3 -26.17 -5.31 9.57
C LEU A 3 -25.01 -4.42 9.03
N ILE A 4 -24.20 -4.96 8.12
CA ILE A 4 -23.03 -4.29 7.52
C ILE A 4 -23.33 -3.56 6.21
N ASP A 5 -24.57 -3.61 5.70
CA ASP A 5 -24.94 -3.02 4.40
C ASP A 5 -25.38 -1.55 4.52
N THR A 6 -25.44 -1.02 5.72
CA THR A 6 -25.85 0.36 5.98
C THR A 6 -24.87 1.08 6.91
N VAL A 7 -24.76 2.40 6.75
CA VAL A 7 -23.92 3.24 7.64
C VAL A 7 -24.37 3.11 9.11
N SER A 8 -25.67 3.07 9.36
CA SER A 8 -26.23 2.89 10.72
C SER A 8 -25.85 1.53 11.30
N GLY A 9 -25.93 0.45 10.50
CA GLY A 9 -25.53 -0.88 10.94
C GLY A 9 -24.04 -0.96 11.26
N LEU A 10 -23.18 -0.36 10.42
CA LEU A 10 -21.74 -0.28 10.68
C LEU A 10 -21.44 0.53 11.94
N ALA A 11 -22.09 1.67 12.12
CA ALA A 11 -21.94 2.49 13.34
C ALA A 11 -22.35 1.71 14.59
N GLY A 12 -23.46 0.95 14.52
CA GLY A 12 -23.92 0.09 15.60
C GLY A 12 -22.90 -1.00 15.96
N LEU A 13 -22.26 -1.61 14.95
CA LEU A 13 -21.19 -2.60 15.20
C LEU A 13 -20.00 -2.01 15.95
N LEU A 14 -19.61 -0.77 15.65
CA LEU A 14 -18.47 -0.11 16.29
C LEU A 14 -18.71 0.24 17.76
N THR A 15 -19.97 0.22 18.22
CA THR A 15 -20.35 0.53 19.61
C THR A 15 -20.64 -0.71 20.47
N LEU A 16 -20.46 -1.91 19.93
CA LEU A 16 -20.69 -3.15 20.67
C LEU A 16 -19.71 -3.28 21.84
N GLN A 17 -20.20 -3.78 22.96
CA GLN A 17 -19.36 -4.12 24.12
C GLN A 17 -18.70 -5.51 23.95
N ASP A 18 -19.36 -6.43 23.28
CA ASP A 18 -18.84 -7.75 22.92
C ASP A 18 -18.75 -7.91 21.39
N PHE A 19 -17.54 -7.99 20.89
CA PHE A 19 -17.24 -8.20 19.47
C PHE A 19 -17.22 -9.67 19.04
N SER A 20 -17.41 -10.63 19.96
CA SER A 20 -17.34 -12.06 19.64
C SER A 20 -18.27 -12.49 18.51
N PRO A 21 -19.53 -11.98 18.40
CA PRO A 21 -20.38 -12.29 17.26
C PRO A 21 -19.84 -11.78 15.93
N VAL A 22 -19.22 -10.59 15.94
CA VAL A 22 -18.60 -9.97 14.74
C VAL A 22 -17.39 -10.78 14.29
N TYR A 23 -16.54 -11.20 15.22
CA TYR A 23 -15.37 -12.04 14.92
C TYR A 23 -15.79 -13.39 14.32
N ARG A 24 -16.80 -14.06 14.88
CA ARG A 24 -17.34 -15.31 14.31
C ARG A 24 -17.89 -15.12 12.90
N MET A 25 -18.59 -14.01 12.64
CA MET A 25 -19.10 -13.69 11.31
C MET A 25 -17.96 -13.42 10.33
N ALA A 26 -16.98 -12.61 10.72
CA ALA A 26 -15.82 -12.29 9.90
C ALA A 26 -15.01 -13.55 9.56
N ASP A 27 -14.78 -14.43 10.54
CA ASP A 27 -14.07 -15.70 10.35
C ASP A 27 -14.83 -16.64 9.38
N ARG A 28 -16.13 -16.73 9.50
CA ARG A 28 -16.96 -17.51 8.56
C ARG A 28 -16.84 -16.97 7.14
N VAL A 29 -17.02 -15.66 6.94
CA VAL A 29 -16.90 -15.02 5.61
C VAL A 29 -15.49 -15.21 5.04
N ARG A 30 -14.47 -15.09 5.87
CA ARG A 30 -13.09 -15.34 5.45
C ARG A 30 -12.91 -16.79 4.96
N ARG A 31 -13.37 -17.78 5.73
CA ARG A 31 -13.28 -19.21 5.34
C ARG A 31 -13.99 -19.50 4.04
N GLU A 32 -15.20 -18.98 3.90
CA GLU A 32 -16.01 -19.18 2.69
C GLU A 32 -15.39 -18.53 1.45
N ALA A 33 -14.79 -17.34 1.61
CA ALA A 33 -14.26 -16.55 0.49
C ALA A 33 -12.80 -16.90 0.12
N VAL A 34 -11.93 -17.16 1.10
CA VAL A 34 -10.47 -17.31 0.88
C VAL A 34 -9.84 -18.50 1.59
N GLY A 35 -10.63 -19.33 2.29
CA GLY A 35 -10.14 -20.50 3.03
C GLY A 35 -9.38 -20.14 4.32
N ASP A 36 -8.66 -21.12 4.88
CA ASP A 36 -7.94 -20.98 6.16
C ASP A 36 -6.46 -20.59 6.01
N VAL A 37 -6.03 -20.30 4.79
CA VAL A 37 -4.63 -19.95 4.52
C VAL A 37 -4.36 -18.49 4.87
N VAL A 38 -3.26 -18.22 5.57
CA VAL A 38 -2.72 -16.88 5.82
C VAL A 38 -1.64 -16.60 4.78
N HIS A 39 -1.87 -15.56 3.96
CA HIS A 39 -0.90 -15.12 2.96
C HIS A 39 0.18 -14.25 3.60
N ILE A 40 1.36 -14.82 3.82
CA ILE A 40 2.53 -14.07 4.25
C ILE A 40 3.17 -13.42 3.02
N ARG A 41 3.46 -12.11 3.10
CA ARG A 41 4.06 -11.33 2.03
C ARG A 41 5.42 -10.84 2.44
N ALA A 42 6.41 -10.91 1.55
CA ALA A 42 7.65 -10.19 1.74
C ALA A 42 7.42 -8.69 1.58
N ILE A 43 8.13 -7.88 2.35
CA ILE A 43 8.20 -6.43 2.16
C ILE A 43 9.63 -6.03 1.90
N LEU A 44 9.84 -5.17 0.92
CA LEU A 44 11.12 -4.57 0.58
C LEU A 44 10.99 -3.06 0.69
N GLU A 45 11.57 -2.49 1.73
CA GLU A 45 11.65 -1.06 1.94
C GLU A 45 12.89 -0.53 1.22
N PHE A 46 12.75 -0.19 -0.06
CA PHE A 46 13.88 0.11 -0.94
C PHE A 46 14.40 1.54 -0.86
N SER A 47 13.63 2.46 -0.28
CA SER A 47 14.04 3.83 0.00
C SER A 47 13.28 4.39 1.19
N ASN A 48 13.99 5.10 2.05
CA ASN A 48 13.39 5.87 3.14
C ASN A 48 13.41 7.39 2.90
N HIS A 49 13.78 7.83 1.70
CA HIS A 49 13.59 9.22 1.28
C HIS A 49 12.11 9.51 1.05
N CYS A 50 11.66 10.69 1.49
CA CYS A 50 10.28 11.13 1.28
C CYS A 50 10.22 12.65 1.17
N ARG A 51 9.52 13.17 0.16
CA ARG A 51 9.28 14.62 -0.01
C ARG A 51 8.15 15.14 0.88
N ARG A 52 7.32 14.24 1.44
CA ARG A 52 6.17 14.61 2.27
C ARG A 52 6.58 14.96 3.69
N GLN A 53 5.68 15.66 4.38
CA GLN A 53 5.87 16.14 5.75
C GLN A 53 4.78 15.61 6.70
N CYS A 54 4.27 14.41 6.46
CA CYS A 54 3.23 13.80 7.30
C CYS A 54 3.70 13.76 8.76
N ARG A 55 2.90 14.32 9.67
CA ARG A 55 3.32 14.54 11.06
C ARG A 55 3.49 13.27 11.89
N TYR A 56 2.86 12.19 11.48
CA TYR A 56 2.94 10.87 12.13
C TYR A 56 4.06 9.97 11.59
N CYS A 57 4.70 10.36 10.47
CA CYS A 57 5.64 9.48 9.77
C CYS A 57 7.09 9.81 10.11
N GLY A 58 7.84 8.80 10.55
CA GLY A 58 9.28 8.95 10.83
C GLY A 58 10.12 9.27 9.59
N LEU A 59 9.61 8.94 8.39
CA LEU A 59 10.30 9.22 7.12
C LEU A 59 10.03 10.62 6.56
N ASN A 60 9.25 11.48 7.24
CA ASN A 60 8.96 12.81 6.73
C ASN A 60 10.24 13.61 6.44
N SER A 61 10.18 14.50 5.45
CA SER A 61 11.35 15.25 4.96
C SER A 61 12.02 16.16 6.01
N ARG A 62 11.31 16.51 7.09
CA ARG A 62 11.82 17.34 8.18
C ARG A 62 12.59 16.56 9.23
N ASN A 63 12.51 15.23 9.24
CA ASN A 63 13.26 14.42 10.20
C ASN A 63 14.73 14.33 9.80
N ALA A 64 15.54 15.21 10.36
CA ALA A 64 16.98 15.24 10.14
C ALA A 64 17.74 14.12 10.87
N ALA A 65 17.11 13.43 11.81
CA ALA A 65 17.74 12.31 12.54
C ALA A 65 17.58 10.96 11.81
N CYS A 66 16.91 10.94 10.66
CA CYS A 66 16.74 9.72 9.89
C CYS A 66 17.91 9.52 8.92
N ASP A 67 18.70 8.48 9.12
CA ASP A 67 19.71 8.07 8.15
C ASP A 67 19.03 7.61 6.86
N ARG A 68 19.32 8.31 5.76
CA ARG A 68 18.66 8.11 4.47
C ARG A 68 19.44 7.13 3.60
N TYR A 69 18.69 6.21 2.97
CA TYR A 69 19.24 5.24 2.03
C TYR A 69 18.35 5.05 0.80
N ARG A 70 18.91 4.54 -0.25
CA ARG A 70 18.26 3.99 -1.44
C ARG A 70 18.96 2.70 -1.82
N MET A 71 18.20 1.67 -2.10
CA MET A 71 18.71 0.46 -2.75
C MET A 71 18.90 0.72 -4.24
N THR A 72 19.88 0.05 -4.82
CA THR A 72 20.01 0.02 -6.28
C THR A 72 18.95 -0.89 -6.90
N PRO A 73 18.64 -0.74 -8.21
CA PRO A 73 17.74 -1.67 -8.91
C PRO A 73 18.18 -3.13 -8.80
N GLU A 74 19.48 -3.40 -8.87
CA GLU A 74 20.07 -4.73 -8.74
C GLU A 74 19.80 -5.32 -7.36
N GLU A 75 20.06 -4.56 -6.29
CA GLU A 75 19.77 -5.00 -4.92
C GLU A 75 18.29 -5.29 -4.70
N MET A 76 17.39 -4.52 -5.33
CA MET A 76 15.94 -4.76 -5.25
C MET A 76 15.55 -6.07 -5.93
N VAL A 77 16.09 -6.34 -7.12
CA VAL A 77 15.82 -7.58 -7.86
C VAL A 77 16.40 -8.80 -7.15
N ASP A 78 17.61 -8.70 -6.60
CA ASP A 78 18.24 -9.79 -5.86
C ASP A 78 17.50 -10.10 -4.57
N SER A 79 17.03 -9.08 -3.85
CA SER A 79 16.17 -9.24 -2.67
C SER A 79 14.85 -9.92 -3.02
N ALA A 80 14.27 -9.61 -4.18
CA ALA A 80 13.05 -10.26 -4.65
C ALA A 80 13.29 -11.74 -5.03
N ARG A 81 14.44 -12.08 -5.62
CA ARG A 81 14.83 -13.47 -5.86
C ARG A 81 14.97 -14.25 -4.55
N ALA A 82 15.66 -13.67 -3.58
CA ALA A 82 15.79 -14.29 -2.25
C ALA A 82 14.43 -14.51 -1.57
N ALA A 83 13.50 -13.55 -1.70
CA ALA A 83 12.13 -13.72 -1.22
C ALA A 83 11.40 -14.87 -1.91
N TRP A 84 11.53 -15.01 -3.24
CA TRP A 84 10.96 -16.13 -4.00
C TRP A 84 11.54 -17.47 -3.54
N GLU A 85 12.86 -17.57 -3.40
CA GLU A 85 13.57 -18.77 -2.94
C GLU A 85 13.16 -19.17 -1.52
N ALA A 86 12.90 -18.18 -0.65
CA ALA A 86 12.35 -18.39 0.69
C ALA A 86 10.86 -18.83 0.70
N GLY A 87 10.22 -18.93 -0.47
CA GLY A 87 8.86 -19.46 -0.63
C GLY A 87 7.75 -18.41 -0.61
N TYR A 88 8.06 -17.12 -0.50
CA TYR A 88 7.06 -16.06 -0.62
C TYR A 88 6.41 -16.05 -2.00
N LYS A 89 5.14 -15.64 -2.08
CA LYS A 89 4.38 -15.54 -3.35
C LYS A 89 4.05 -14.11 -3.71
N THR A 90 4.26 -13.18 -2.79
CA THR A 90 4.00 -11.75 -3.00
C THR A 90 5.13 -10.95 -2.37
N ILE A 91 5.57 -9.91 -3.07
CA ILE A 91 6.47 -8.88 -2.55
C ILE A 91 5.77 -7.52 -2.57
N VAL A 92 5.95 -6.74 -1.52
CA VAL A 92 5.53 -5.34 -1.43
C VAL A 92 6.77 -4.48 -1.56
N LEU A 93 6.85 -3.70 -2.62
CA LEU A 93 7.88 -2.67 -2.82
C LEU A 93 7.40 -1.38 -2.16
N GLN A 94 8.03 -1.01 -1.07
CA GLN A 94 7.62 0.14 -0.27
C GLN A 94 8.72 1.19 -0.21
N SER A 95 8.33 2.47 -0.30
CA SER A 95 9.20 3.61 -0.03
C SER A 95 8.41 4.80 0.51
N GLY A 96 9.11 5.84 0.92
CA GLY A 96 8.53 7.17 0.94
C GLY A 96 8.23 7.66 -0.48
N GLU A 97 7.61 8.84 -0.62
CA GLU A 97 7.52 9.50 -1.93
C GLU A 97 8.88 10.07 -2.31
N ASP A 98 9.70 9.22 -2.91
CA ASP A 98 11.07 9.52 -3.34
C ASP A 98 11.10 9.84 -4.84
N PRO A 99 11.37 11.10 -5.25
CA PRO A 99 11.39 11.48 -6.65
C PRO A 99 12.49 10.80 -7.49
N PHE A 100 13.49 10.20 -6.85
CA PHE A 100 14.52 9.44 -7.55
C PHE A 100 13.94 8.21 -8.27
N PHE A 101 13.00 7.52 -7.64
CA PHE A 101 12.35 6.36 -8.22
C PHE A 101 11.14 6.81 -9.08
N THR A 102 11.44 7.21 -10.31
CA THR A 102 10.40 7.53 -11.29
C THR A 102 9.57 6.29 -11.63
N SER A 103 8.36 6.48 -12.16
CA SER A 103 7.52 5.37 -12.63
C SER A 103 8.22 4.55 -13.73
N ALA A 104 9.04 5.17 -14.57
CA ALA A 104 9.85 4.48 -15.58
C ALA A 104 10.84 3.52 -14.93
N LEU A 105 11.66 3.98 -14.00
CA LEU A 105 12.64 3.16 -13.28
C LEU A 105 11.96 2.05 -12.47
N LEU A 106 10.91 2.38 -11.72
CA LEU A 106 10.13 1.39 -10.97
C LEU A 106 9.48 0.36 -11.89
N GLY A 107 9.02 0.77 -13.07
CA GLY A 107 8.43 -0.11 -14.07
C GLY A 107 9.43 -1.15 -14.59
N GLU A 108 10.68 -0.76 -14.82
CA GLU A 108 11.76 -1.67 -15.20
C GLU A 108 12.03 -2.69 -14.09
N ILE A 109 12.17 -2.23 -12.85
CA ILE A 109 12.38 -3.10 -11.68
C ILE A 109 11.20 -4.07 -11.50
N VAL A 110 9.96 -3.60 -11.63
CA VAL A 110 8.76 -4.45 -11.55
C VAL A 110 8.81 -5.55 -12.62
N ARG A 111 9.14 -5.23 -13.88
CA ARG A 111 9.26 -6.24 -14.96
C ARG A 111 10.29 -7.32 -14.61
N GLU A 112 11.45 -6.92 -14.10
CA GLU A 112 12.48 -7.90 -13.71
C GLU A 112 12.02 -8.78 -12.54
N ILE A 113 11.41 -8.20 -11.52
CA ILE A 113 10.86 -8.94 -10.38
C ILE A 113 9.76 -9.90 -10.83
N LYS A 114 8.90 -9.49 -11.76
CA LYS A 114 7.83 -10.36 -12.30
C LYS A 114 8.36 -11.64 -12.95
N ARG A 115 9.59 -11.66 -13.46
CA ARG A 115 10.21 -12.87 -14.01
C ARG A 115 10.45 -13.96 -12.95
N THR A 116 10.50 -13.62 -11.68
CA THR A 116 10.60 -14.60 -10.60
C THR A 116 9.30 -15.37 -10.36
N GLY A 117 8.16 -14.84 -10.80
CA GLY A 117 6.82 -15.39 -10.53
C GLY A 117 6.12 -14.74 -9.32
N LEU A 118 6.77 -13.81 -8.61
CA LEU A 118 6.14 -13.06 -7.51
C LEU A 118 4.99 -12.19 -7.99
N ALA A 119 3.93 -12.12 -7.20
CA ALA A 119 2.97 -11.03 -7.31
C ALA A 119 3.58 -9.77 -6.67
N VAL A 120 3.51 -8.63 -7.39
CA VAL A 120 4.13 -7.37 -6.98
C VAL A 120 3.08 -6.36 -6.55
N THR A 121 3.21 -5.87 -5.32
CA THR A 121 2.47 -4.71 -4.80
C THR A 121 3.41 -3.53 -4.70
N VAL A 122 3.03 -2.37 -5.23
CA VAL A 122 3.80 -1.12 -5.12
C VAL A 122 3.16 -0.21 -4.08
N SER A 123 3.96 0.44 -3.23
CA SER A 123 3.51 1.36 -2.18
C SER A 123 4.49 2.54 -2.07
N CYS A 124 4.34 3.53 -2.95
CA CYS A 124 5.26 4.67 -3.12
C CYS A 124 4.54 6.03 -3.04
N GLY A 125 3.37 6.08 -2.39
CA GLY A 125 2.60 7.32 -2.22
C GLY A 125 1.75 7.71 -3.42
N GLU A 126 1.53 9.00 -3.61
CA GLU A 126 0.67 9.55 -4.66
C GLU A 126 1.45 9.78 -5.96
N MET A 127 0.84 9.37 -7.07
CA MET A 127 1.37 9.52 -8.42
C MET A 127 0.28 10.03 -9.38
N PRO A 128 0.65 10.64 -10.51
CA PRO A 128 -0.26 10.90 -11.61
C PRO A 128 -0.87 9.60 -12.17
N ARG A 129 -2.03 9.73 -12.83
CA ARG A 129 -2.75 8.58 -13.42
C ARG A 129 -1.89 7.78 -14.40
N GLU A 130 -1.13 8.47 -15.24
CA GLU A 130 -0.22 7.89 -16.23
C GLU A 130 0.85 7.01 -15.59
N ASP A 131 1.38 7.41 -14.43
CA ASP A 131 2.38 6.65 -13.70
C ASP A 131 1.79 5.36 -13.10
N TYR A 132 0.59 5.41 -12.52
CA TYR A 132 -0.12 4.20 -12.08
C TYR A 132 -0.40 3.26 -13.24
N ALA A 133 -0.88 3.81 -14.39
CA ALA A 133 -1.15 3.02 -15.58
C ALA A 133 0.14 2.38 -16.13
N HIS A 134 1.26 3.11 -16.11
CA HIS A 134 2.56 2.58 -16.52
C HIS A 134 3.02 1.41 -15.63
N LEU A 135 2.96 1.57 -14.30
CA LEU A 135 3.32 0.50 -13.37
C LEU A 135 2.43 -0.74 -13.56
N ARG A 136 1.12 -0.54 -13.78
CA ARG A 136 0.20 -1.62 -14.12
C ARG A 136 0.62 -2.35 -15.40
N ALA A 137 0.93 -1.61 -16.46
CA ALA A 137 1.40 -2.17 -17.73
C ALA A 137 2.76 -2.90 -17.62
N CYS A 138 3.59 -2.52 -16.63
CA CYS A 138 4.84 -3.21 -16.32
C CYS A 138 4.65 -4.48 -15.49
N GLY A 139 3.43 -4.78 -15.03
CA GLY A 139 3.11 -6.01 -14.33
C GLY A 139 2.90 -5.86 -12.82
N ALA A 140 2.79 -4.64 -12.28
CA ALA A 140 2.35 -4.46 -10.90
C ALA A 140 0.94 -5.02 -10.73
N ASP A 141 0.77 -5.96 -9.80
CA ASP A 141 -0.51 -6.62 -9.55
C ASP A 141 -1.42 -5.78 -8.65
N ARG A 142 -0.83 -4.97 -7.78
CA ARG A 142 -1.55 -4.13 -6.82
C ARG A 142 -0.79 -2.84 -6.54
N TYR A 143 -1.54 -1.82 -6.16
CA TYR A 143 -1.00 -0.60 -5.56
C TYR A 143 -1.60 -0.37 -4.18
N LEU A 144 -0.77 -0.18 -3.17
CA LEU A 144 -1.18 0.13 -1.80
C LEU A 144 -1.07 1.63 -1.57
N LEU A 145 -2.20 2.30 -1.38
CA LEU A 145 -2.28 3.69 -0.98
C LEU A 145 -3.25 3.81 0.19
N LYS A 146 -2.74 4.18 1.36
CA LYS A 146 -3.56 4.36 2.56
C LYS A 146 -4.29 5.70 2.50
N HIS A 147 -5.58 5.73 2.82
CA HIS A 147 -6.31 6.99 2.93
C HIS A 147 -6.15 7.64 4.31
N GLU A 148 -5.61 6.92 5.29
CA GLU A 148 -5.25 7.29 6.66
C GLU A 148 -6.47 7.64 7.53
N THR A 149 -7.24 8.66 7.17
CA THR A 149 -8.49 9.04 7.84
C THR A 149 -9.50 9.59 6.83
N ALA A 150 -10.79 9.42 7.13
CA ALA A 150 -11.89 10.00 6.33
C ALA A 150 -12.34 11.38 6.86
N ASP A 151 -11.82 11.83 8.00
CA ASP A 151 -12.08 13.15 8.55
C ASP A 151 -11.17 14.18 7.87
N PRO A 152 -11.70 15.17 7.14
CA PRO A 152 -10.88 16.13 6.38
C PRO A 152 -10.06 17.05 7.30
N VAL A 153 -10.58 17.42 8.47
CA VAL A 153 -9.86 18.31 9.41
C VAL A 153 -8.67 17.58 10.01
N LEU A 154 -8.87 16.32 10.40
CA LEU A 154 -7.79 15.47 10.89
C LEU A 154 -6.79 15.19 9.78
N TYR A 155 -7.25 14.90 8.54
CA TYR A 155 -6.37 14.67 7.40
C TYR A 155 -5.44 15.85 7.17
N ASP A 156 -5.99 17.06 7.06
CA ASP A 156 -5.22 18.29 6.82
C ASP A 156 -4.20 18.56 7.95
N SER A 157 -4.59 18.25 9.19
CA SER A 157 -3.69 18.39 10.33
C SER A 157 -2.49 17.43 10.26
N LEU A 158 -2.68 16.23 9.73
CA LEU A 158 -1.67 15.17 9.65
C LEU A 158 -0.83 15.27 8.36
N HIS A 159 -1.38 15.83 7.28
CA HIS A 159 -0.79 15.86 5.95
C HIS A 159 -0.64 17.29 5.40
N PRO A 160 0.29 18.10 5.91
CA PRO A 160 0.43 19.51 5.50
C PRO A 160 0.82 19.72 4.03
N CYS A 161 1.12 18.65 3.29
CA CYS A 161 1.55 18.68 1.89
C CYS A 161 0.56 17.95 0.95
N GLY A 162 -0.71 17.86 1.29
CA GLY A 162 -1.74 17.24 0.45
C GLY A 162 -3.11 17.33 1.08
N THR A 163 -4.15 17.05 0.31
CA THR A 163 -5.54 17.09 0.75
C THR A 163 -6.20 15.71 0.70
N LEU A 164 -7.23 15.50 1.52
CA LEU A 164 -8.02 14.27 1.47
C LEU A 164 -8.67 14.06 0.09
N SER A 165 -9.09 15.14 -0.57
CA SER A 165 -9.70 15.07 -1.90
C SER A 165 -8.74 14.54 -2.97
N GLU A 166 -7.47 14.97 -2.96
CA GLU A 166 -6.42 14.43 -3.84
C GLU A 166 -6.14 12.97 -3.56
N ARG A 167 -6.05 12.58 -2.28
CA ARG A 167 -5.88 11.19 -1.87
C ARG A 167 -7.02 10.30 -2.38
N VAL A 168 -8.26 10.73 -2.20
CA VAL A 168 -9.44 10.02 -2.69
C VAL A 168 -9.47 9.95 -4.22
N ALA A 169 -9.04 11.00 -4.92
CA ALA A 169 -8.93 10.99 -6.38
C ALA A 169 -7.91 9.94 -6.85
N CYS A 170 -6.74 9.84 -6.20
CA CYS A 170 -5.76 8.78 -6.46
C CYS A 170 -6.35 7.38 -6.25
N LEU A 171 -7.07 7.15 -5.14
CA LEU A 171 -7.72 5.86 -4.86
C LEU A 171 -8.78 5.49 -5.91
N LYS A 172 -9.57 6.47 -6.36
CA LYS A 172 -10.54 6.27 -7.46
C LYS A 172 -9.83 5.92 -8.76
N THR A 173 -8.71 6.58 -9.04
CA THR A 173 -7.86 6.30 -10.20
C THR A 173 -7.33 4.89 -10.17
N LEU A 174 -6.76 4.46 -9.05
CA LEU A 174 -6.26 3.09 -8.85
C LEU A 174 -7.37 2.06 -9.06
N LYS A 175 -8.55 2.28 -8.47
CA LYS A 175 -9.72 1.42 -8.67
C LYS A 175 -10.15 1.32 -10.14
N ALA A 176 -10.08 2.41 -10.89
CA ALA A 176 -10.44 2.45 -12.31
C ALA A 176 -9.41 1.78 -13.23
N LEU A 177 -8.18 1.64 -12.77
CA LEU A 177 -7.11 0.94 -13.51
C LEU A 177 -7.07 -0.58 -13.24
N GLY A 178 -7.86 -1.08 -12.28
CA GLY A 178 -7.94 -2.51 -11.92
C GLY A 178 -6.89 -2.89 -10.91
#